data_18a0b37aa2cb9819fb547e8114cf1e96
#
_entry.id   18a0b37aa2cb9819fb547e8114cf1e96
#
_cell.length_a   1.000
_cell.length_b   1.000
_cell.length_c   1.000
_cell.angle_alpha   90.00
_cell.angle_beta   90.00
_cell.angle_gamma   90.00
#
_symmetry.space_group_name_H-M   'P 1'
#
loop_
_entity.id
_entity.type
_entity.pdbx_description
1 polymer ?
#
loop_
_entity_poly.entity_id
_entity_poly.type
_entity_poly.pdbx_seq_one_letter_code
_entity_poly.pdbx_strand_id
1 'polypeptide(L)'
;MSEREGVLARAPLIYALSVIRFAPILKLPKLIPDIQHTIRQSLPGFFQMVKGVPPGVMHSGEPNSWAFLNRDADYACVLAMDHMILQSTNYLHFDNHLALFRECIEALVGQAGALDITAIGMRYVDKIEPAEGETLADYLPAVSYTHLTLPTILL
;
A
#
# COMPACT_ATOMS: atom_id res chain seq x y z
N MET A 1 11.01 20.98 -23.12
CA MET A 1 10.77 19.52 -22.99
C MET A 1 11.45 19.09 -21.71
N SER A 2 10.70 18.87 -20.66
CA SER A 2 11.26 18.32 -19.41
C SER A 2 11.54 16.84 -19.67
N GLU A 3 12.81 16.48 -19.75
CA GLU A 3 13.22 15.08 -19.70
C GLU A 3 12.69 14.50 -18.40
N ARG A 4 11.82 13.50 -18.52
CA ARG A 4 11.38 12.67 -17.40
C ARG A 4 12.54 11.74 -17.06
N GLU A 5 13.55 12.25 -16.40
CA GLU A 5 14.66 11.44 -15.90
C GLU A 5 14.10 10.33 -15.01
N GLY A 6 14.38 9.09 -15.36
CA GLY A 6 14.18 7.91 -14.53
C GLY A 6 12.86 7.18 -14.66
N VAL A 7 11.97 7.55 -15.58
CA VAL A 7 10.72 6.78 -15.81
C VAL A 7 10.83 5.98 -17.10
N LEU A 8 10.80 4.66 -17.00
CA LEU A 8 10.73 3.77 -18.15
C LEU A 8 9.39 3.95 -18.86
N ALA A 9 9.39 4.06 -20.20
CA ALA A 9 8.19 4.20 -21.00
C ALA A 9 7.22 3.00 -20.86
N ARG A 10 7.76 1.83 -20.49
CA ARG A 10 7.02 0.59 -20.17
C ARG A 10 7.59 0.03 -18.87
N ALA A 11 7.31 0.69 -17.76
CA ALA A 11 7.70 0.17 -16.46
C ALA A 11 6.94 -1.13 -16.18
N PRO A 12 7.63 -2.22 -15.80
CA PRO A 12 6.98 -3.48 -15.44
C PRO A 12 6.25 -3.41 -14.09
N LEU A 13 6.39 -2.31 -13.39
CA LEU A 13 5.85 -2.10 -12.05
C LEU A 13 4.31 -2.08 -12.09
N ILE A 14 3.70 -3.08 -11.48
CA ILE A 14 2.23 -3.23 -11.39
C ILE A 14 1.68 -2.90 -10.01
N TYR A 15 2.54 -2.85 -9.01
CA TYR A 15 2.12 -2.64 -7.63
C TYR A 15 3.26 -2.11 -6.76
N ALA A 16 2.96 -1.10 -5.95
CA ALA A 16 3.87 -0.59 -4.94
C ALA A 16 3.13 -0.47 -3.60
N LEU A 17 3.81 -0.77 -2.51
CA LEU A 17 3.28 -0.52 -1.18
C LEU A 17 4.36 0.02 -0.24
N SER A 18 3.94 0.89 0.68
CA SER A 18 4.71 1.32 1.84
C SER A 18 3.99 0.88 3.10
N VAL A 19 4.72 0.46 4.10
CA VAL A 19 4.18 0.01 5.39
C VAL A 19 4.94 0.64 6.53
N ILE A 20 4.20 1.05 7.56
CA ILE A 20 4.74 1.29 8.90
C ILE A 20 4.06 0.34 9.88
N ARG A 21 4.86 -0.23 10.79
CA ARG A 21 4.37 -0.99 11.95
C ARG A 21 4.64 -0.21 13.21
N PHE A 22 3.72 -0.27 14.14
CA PHE A 22 3.79 0.45 15.40
C PHE A 22 3.18 -0.37 16.54
N ALA A 23 3.45 0.01 17.77
CA ALA A 23 2.80 -0.59 18.93
C ALA A 23 1.26 -0.46 18.82
N PRO A 24 0.48 -1.51 19.17
CA PRO A 24 -0.97 -1.52 18.94
C PRO A 24 -1.71 -0.35 19.58
N ILE A 25 -2.58 0.30 18.79
CA ILE A 25 -3.44 1.39 19.23
C ILE A 25 -4.84 0.84 19.50
N LEU A 26 -5.11 0.41 20.72
CA LEU A 26 -6.39 -0.21 21.10
C LEU A 26 -7.59 0.73 20.95
N LYS A 27 -7.35 2.04 20.98
CA LYS A 27 -8.40 3.07 20.78
C LYS A 27 -8.69 3.33 19.30
N LEU A 28 -7.92 2.76 18.37
CA LEU A 28 -8.00 3.06 16.93
C LEU A 28 -9.41 3.01 16.35
N PRO A 29 -10.28 2.01 16.65
CA PRO A 29 -11.64 1.99 16.11
C PRO A 29 -12.44 3.26 16.37
N LYS A 30 -12.20 3.93 17.49
CA LYS A 30 -12.86 5.19 17.86
C LYS A 30 -12.30 6.41 17.14
N LEU A 31 -11.06 6.31 16.62
CA LEU A 31 -10.38 7.39 15.91
C LEU A 31 -10.63 7.36 14.40
N ILE A 32 -11.13 6.26 13.86
CA ILE A 32 -11.35 6.04 12.43
C ILE A 32 -12.20 7.16 11.79
N PRO A 33 -13.32 7.60 12.38
CA PRO A 33 -14.12 8.68 11.79
C PRO A 33 -13.34 9.99 11.62
N ASP A 34 -12.51 10.36 12.59
CA ASP A 34 -11.74 11.60 12.57
C ASP A 34 -10.57 11.51 11.59
N ILE A 35 -9.91 10.33 11.53
CA ILE A 35 -8.88 10.06 10.51
C ILE A 35 -9.49 10.15 9.11
N GLN A 36 -10.63 9.47 8.88
CA GLN A 36 -11.35 9.53 7.60
C GLN A 36 -11.73 10.97 7.23
N HIS A 37 -12.21 11.74 8.19
CA HIS A 37 -12.55 13.14 7.96
C HIS A 37 -11.33 13.95 7.48
N THR A 38 -10.14 13.68 8.02
CA THR A 38 -8.91 14.38 7.67
C THR A 38 -8.44 14.03 6.25
N ILE A 39 -8.44 12.75 5.87
CA ILE A 39 -7.88 12.29 4.58
C ILE A 39 -8.91 12.18 3.45
N ARG A 40 -10.18 12.46 3.70
CA ARG A 40 -11.28 12.23 2.75
C ARG A 40 -11.18 13.03 1.44
N GLN A 41 -10.36 14.08 1.38
CA GLN A 41 -10.15 14.81 0.13
C GLN A 41 -9.29 14.01 -0.83
N SER A 42 -8.26 13.36 -0.32
CA SER A 42 -7.34 12.50 -1.09
C SER A 42 -7.88 11.07 -1.24
N LEU A 43 -8.49 10.53 -0.17
CA LEU A 43 -8.98 9.15 -0.09
C LEU A 43 -10.45 9.11 0.36
N PRO A 44 -11.40 9.48 -0.50
CA PRO A 44 -12.84 9.57 -0.14
C PRO A 44 -13.53 8.21 0.03
N GLY A 45 -13.04 7.16 -0.63
CA GLY A 45 -13.59 5.81 -0.52
C GLY A 45 -13.30 5.18 0.85
N PHE A 46 -14.23 4.38 1.38
CA PHE A 46 -14.08 3.78 2.69
C PHE A 46 -14.66 2.37 2.74
N PHE A 47 -13.88 1.43 3.27
CA PHE A 47 -14.30 0.06 3.53
C PHE A 47 -13.85 -0.40 4.91
N GLN A 48 -14.71 -1.15 5.56
CA GLN A 48 -14.36 -1.91 6.77
C GLN A 48 -14.01 -3.34 6.38
N MET A 49 -12.93 -3.87 6.94
CA MET A 49 -12.48 -5.22 6.66
C MET A 49 -12.50 -6.06 7.93
N VAL A 50 -12.92 -7.31 7.78
CA VAL A 50 -12.89 -8.33 8.82
C VAL A 50 -11.95 -9.43 8.37
N LYS A 51 -11.10 -9.90 9.28
CA LYS A 51 -10.15 -10.96 8.97
C LYS A 51 -10.87 -12.21 8.44
N GLY A 52 -10.42 -12.69 7.28
CA GLY A 52 -10.97 -13.88 6.64
C GLY A 52 -12.24 -13.66 5.82
N VAL A 53 -12.75 -12.43 5.73
CA VAL A 53 -13.91 -12.09 4.89
C VAL A 53 -13.44 -11.28 3.68
N PRO A 54 -13.81 -11.69 2.44
CA PRO A 54 -13.48 -10.91 1.25
C PRO A 54 -14.13 -9.51 1.29
N PRO A 55 -13.48 -8.48 0.68
CA PRO A 55 -14.09 -7.16 0.56
C PRO A 55 -15.45 -7.20 -0.15
N GLY A 56 -16.42 -6.44 0.35
CA GLY A 56 -17.75 -6.35 -0.24
C GLY A 56 -18.74 -7.46 0.19
N VAL A 57 -18.31 -8.42 1.00
CA VAL A 57 -19.21 -9.42 1.60
C VAL A 57 -19.80 -8.86 2.90
N MET A 58 -21.13 -8.95 3.05
CA MET A 58 -21.79 -8.58 4.31
C MET A 58 -21.32 -9.52 5.43
N HIS A 59 -20.91 -8.94 6.54
CA HIS A 59 -20.44 -9.69 7.71
C HIS A 59 -20.96 -9.05 9.01
N SER A 60 -21.08 -9.87 10.05
CA SER A 60 -21.48 -9.45 11.39
C SER A 60 -20.32 -9.33 12.38
N GLY A 61 -19.08 -9.56 11.92
CA GLY A 61 -17.87 -9.45 12.74
C GLY A 61 -17.43 -8.01 12.96
N GLU A 62 -16.71 -7.76 14.07
CA GLU A 62 -16.06 -6.47 14.29
C GLU A 62 -14.93 -6.25 13.29
N PRO A 63 -14.83 -5.05 12.69
CA PRO A 63 -13.73 -4.74 11.78
C PRO A 63 -12.39 -4.77 12.52
N ASN A 64 -11.38 -5.34 11.88
CA ASN A 64 -10.00 -5.35 12.40
C ASN A 64 -9.06 -4.44 11.58
N SER A 65 -9.54 -3.94 10.45
CA SER A 65 -8.84 -2.97 9.63
C SER A 65 -9.82 -2.15 8.78
N TRP A 66 -9.33 -1.01 8.31
CA TRP A 66 -10.10 -0.03 7.54
C TRP A 66 -9.29 0.39 6.32
N ALA A 67 -9.94 0.41 5.17
CA ALA A 67 -9.33 0.86 3.92
C ALA A 67 -9.94 2.17 3.46
N PHE A 68 -9.09 3.11 3.08
CA PHE A 68 -9.44 4.41 2.50
C PHE A 68 -8.90 4.45 1.07
N LEU A 69 -9.74 4.74 0.09
CA LEU A 69 -9.39 4.68 -1.32
C LEU A 69 -9.55 6.04 -1.99
N ASN A 70 -8.70 6.32 -2.99
CA ASN A 70 -8.92 7.45 -3.87
C ASN A 70 -10.08 7.15 -4.85
N ARG A 71 -10.48 8.15 -5.65
CA ARG A 71 -11.64 8.04 -6.55
C ARG A 71 -11.47 6.99 -7.63
N ASP A 72 -10.25 6.82 -8.12
CA ASP A 72 -9.90 5.88 -9.19
C ASP A 72 -9.64 4.46 -8.66
N ALA A 73 -9.65 4.29 -7.33
CA ALA A 73 -9.36 3.04 -6.62
C ALA A 73 -7.98 2.43 -6.96
N ASP A 74 -7.03 3.26 -7.39
CA ASP A 74 -5.65 2.87 -7.68
C ASP A 74 -4.68 3.14 -6.53
N TYR A 75 -5.11 3.91 -5.51
CA TYR A 75 -4.46 4.08 -4.23
C TYR A 75 -5.37 3.68 -3.08
N ALA A 76 -4.83 2.93 -2.13
CA ALA A 76 -5.53 2.57 -0.90
C ALA A 76 -4.62 2.67 0.33
N CYS A 77 -5.08 3.38 1.36
CA CYS A 77 -4.49 3.35 2.68
C CYS A 77 -5.27 2.34 3.55
N VAL A 78 -4.59 1.30 3.98
CA VAL A 78 -5.15 0.29 4.90
C VAL A 78 -4.58 0.53 6.28
N LEU A 79 -5.46 0.73 7.25
CA LEU A 79 -5.12 0.99 8.63
C LEU A 79 -5.63 -0.14 9.52
N ALA A 80 -4.74 -0.71 10.31
CA ALA A 80 -5.02 -1.71 11.34
C ALA A 80 -4.46 -1.25 12.68
N MET A 81 -4.74 -1.99 13.74
CA MET A 81 -4.37 -1.57 15.09
C MET A 81 -2.86 -1.44 15.31
N ASP A 82 -2.05 -2.14 14.54
CA ASP A 82 -0.59 -2.25 14.69
C ASP A 82 0.21 -1.89 13.43
N HIS A 83 -0.47 -1.50 12.35
CA HIS A 83 0.20 -1.10 11.12
C HIS A 83 -0.66 -0.24 10.21
N MET A 84 0.00 0.49 9.32
CA MET A 84 -0.61 1.21 8.21
C MET A 84 0.13 0.86 6.92
N ILE A 85 -0.62 0.62 5.87
CA ILE A 85 -0.11 0.31 4.52
C ILE A 85 -0.70 1.32 3.55
N LEU A 86 0.13 1.97 2.74
CA LEU A 86 -0.30 2.66 1.53
C LEU A 86 0.10 1.81 0.33
N GLN A 87 -0.85 1.47 -0.50
CA GLN A 87 -0.64 0.66 -1.71
C GLN A 87 -1.13 1.39 -2.95
N SER A 88 -0.49 1.10 -4.09
CA SER A 88 -0.87 1.64 -5.39
C SER A 88 -0.71 0.61 -6.49
N THR A 89 -1.69 0.56 -7.39
CA THR A 89 -1.62 -0.15 -8.69
C THR A 89 -1.27 0.78 -9.84
N ASN A 90 -1.16 2.09 -9.58
CA ASN A 90 -0.80 3.12 -10.55
C ASN A 90 0.31 4.01 -9.96
N TYR A 91 1.43 3.37 -9.63
CA TYR A 91 2.59 4.07 -9.08
C TYR A 91 3.36 4.76 -10.21
N LEU A 92 3.42 6.09 -10.18
CA LEU A 92 4.12 6.89 -11.18
C LEU A 92 5.45 7.44 -10.66
N HIS A 93 5.43 8.06 -9.48
CA HIS A 93 6.61 8.70 -8.89
C HIS A 93 6.64 8.48 -7.37
N PHE A 94 7.86 8.33 -6.85
CA PHE A 94 8.09 8.17 -5.42
C PHE A 94 7.57 9.36 -4.61
N ASP A 95 7.80 10.59 -5.09
CA ASP A 95 7.41 11.79 -4.36
C ASP A 95 5.89 11.89 -4.15
N ASN A 96 5.09 11.51 -5.16
CA ASN A 96 3.62 11.51 -5.04
C ASN A 96 3.16 10.44 -4.04
N HIS A 97 3.75 9.26 -4.11
CA HIS A 97 3.45 8.17 -3.18
C HIS A 97 3.85 8.54 -1.74
N LEU A 98 5.05 9.12 -1.57
CA LEU A 98 5.54 9.58 -0.27
C LEU A 98 4.69 10.71 0.30
N ALA A 99 4.25 11.65 -0.52
CA ALA A 99 3.38 12.75 -0.08
C ALA A 99 2.06 12.23 0.48
N LEU A 100 1.39 11.31 -0.23
CA LEU A 100 0.15 10.70 0.24
C LEU A 100 0.38 9.82 1.48
N PHE A 101 1.49 9.07 1.52
CA PHE A 101 1.84 8.25 2.68
C PHE A 101 2.06 9.12 3.93
N ARG A 102 2.74 10.26 3.76
CA ARG A 102 2.94 11.23 4.83
C ARG A 102 1.62 11.83 5.30
N GLU A 103 0.72 12.22 4.39
CA GLU A 103 -0.62 12.71 4.73
C GLU A 103 -1.38 11.70 5.60
N CYS A 104 -1.34 10.41 5.24
CA CYS A 104 -1.97 9.35 6.03
C CYS A 104 -1.34 9.19 7.41
N ILE A 105 0.00 9.26 7.51
CA ILE A 105 0.71 9.20 8.80
C ILE A 105 0.35 10.41 9.67
N GLU A 106 0.35 11.60 9.11
CA GLU A 106 0.01 12.83 9.82
C GLU A 106 -1.42 12.80 10.35
N ALA A 107 -2.37 12.29 9.57
CA ALA A 107 -3.75 12.09 10.00
C ALA A 107 -3.84 11.11 11.18
N LEU A 108 -3.10 10.00 11.12
CA LEU A 108 -3.05 9.03 12.22
C LEU A 108 -2.42 9.64 13.49
N VAL A 109 -1.26 10.27 13.35
CA VAL A 109 -0.53 10.90 14.46
C VAL A 109 -1.35 12.03 15.09
N GLY A 110 -2.06 12.81 14.29
CA GLY A 110 -2.93 13.89 14.76
C GLY A 110 -4.05 13.40 15.69
N GLN A 111 -4.53 12.17 15.51
CA GLN A 111 -5.60 11.59 16.32
C GLN A 111 -5.08 10.65 17.42
N ALA A 112 -4.07 9.86 17.12
CA ALA A 112 -3.54 8.84 18.03
C ALA A 112 -2.42 9.36 18.95
N GLY A 113 -1.79 10.48 18.58
CA GLY A 113 -0.56 10.96 19.22
C GLY A 113 0.69 10.30 18.61
N ALA A 114 1.81 10.39 19.33
CA ALA A 114 3.07 9.81 18.89
C ALA A 114 2.96 8.29 18.68
N LEU A 115 3.54 7.80 17.58
CA LEU A 115 3.60 6.38 17.25
C LEU A 115 4.95 5.80 17.71
N ASP A 116 4.90 4.67 18.40
CA ASP A 116 6.07 3.84 18.67
C ASP A 116 6.31 2.93 17.44
N ILE A 117 7.09 3.44 16.47
CA ILE A 117 7.35 2.77 15.19
C ILE A 117 8.35 1.64 15.39
N THR A 118 7.96 0.41 15.03
CA THR A 118 8.76 -0.80 15.16
C THR A 118 9.37 -1.26 13.82
N ALA A 119 8.77 -0.90 12.69
CA ALA A 119 9.30 -1.21 11.37
C ALA A 119 8.75 -0.26 10.30
N ILE A 120 9.57 -0.03 9.28
CA ILE A 120 9.18 0.66 8.05
C ILE A 120 9.66 -0.20 6.88
N GLY A 121 8.83 -0.33 5.86
CA GLY A 121 9.18 -1.08 4.65
C GLY A 121 8.53 -0.50 3.41
N MET A 122 9.14 -0.78 2.27
CA MET A 122 8.59 -0.51 0.95
C MET A 122 8.77 -1.75 0.06
N ARG A 123 7.76 -2.06 -0.73
CA ARG A 123 7.77 -3.19 -1.65
C ARG A 123 7.28 -2.75 -3.01
N TYR A 124 7.99 -3.19 -4.03
CA TYR A 124 7.59 -3.09 -5.43
C TYR A 124 7.32 -4.46 -6.00
N VAL A 125 6.34 -4.57 -6.88
CA VAL A 125 6.03 -5.80 -7.61
C VAL A 125 6.04 -5.50 -9.09
N ASP A 126 6.97 -6.12 -9.79
CA ASP A 126 7.11 -6.03 -11.24
C ASP A 126 6.49 -7.26 -11.90
N LYS A 127 5.80 -7.04 -13.02
CA LYS A 127 5.33 -8.09 -13.90
C LYS A 127 6.13 -8.05 -15.18
N ILE A 128 6.95 -9.07 -15.40
CA ILE A 128 7.75 -9.23 -16.61
C ILE A 128 7.04 -10.22 -17.52
N GLU A 129 6.62 -9.77 -18.70
CA GLU A 129 6.02 -10.59 -19.75
C GLU A 129 6.99 -10.60 -20.93
N PRO A 130 7.71 -11.72 -21.16
CA PRO A 130 8.60 -11.85 -22.32
C PRO A 130 7.81 -11.66 -23.62
N ALA A 131 8.39 -10.97 -24.60
CA ALA A 131 7.83 -10.89 -25.93
C ALA A 131 7.97 -12.21 -26.67
N GLU A 132 7.29 -12.34 -27.83
CA GLU A 132 7.38 -13.55 -28.64
C GLU A 132 8.83 -13.83 -29.06
N GLY A 133 9.35 -15.00 -28.70
CA GLY A 133 10.73 -15.41 -28.94
C GLY A 133 11.73 -15.03 -27.85
N GLU A 134 11.31 -14.33 -26.81
CA GLU A 134 12.13 -13.98 -25.65
C GLU A 134 11.85 -14.91 -24.47
N THR A 135 12.79 -14.99 -23.55
CA THR A 135 12.68 -15.75 -22.30
C THR A 135 12.86 -14.87 -21.09
N LEU A 136 12.46 -15.32 -19.91
CA LEU A 136 12.72 -14.60 -18.66
C LEU A 136 14.22 -14.38 -18.42
N ALA A 137 15.08 -15.25 -18.94
CA ALA A 137 16.52 -15.12 -18.82
C ALA A 137 17.09 -13.88 -19.54
N ASP A 138 16.38 -13.40 -20.57
CA ASP A 138 16.78 -12.19 -21.31
C ASP A 138 16.57 -10.91 -20.49
N TYR A 139 15.67 -10.97 -19.50
CA TYR A 139 15.33 -9.85 -18.62
C TYR A 139 16.01 -9.91 -17.24
N LEU A 140 16.32 -11.13 -16.77
CA LEU A 140 16.86 -11.33 -15.43
C LEU A 140 18.27 -11.93 -15.53
N PRO A 141 19.32 -11.26 -15.03
CA PRO A 141 20.65 -11.82 -14.96
C PRO A 141 20.64 -13.13 -14.18
N ALA A 142 21.45 -14.11 -14.59
CA ALA A 142 21.51 -15.45 -13.97
C ALA A 142 21.72 -15.42 -12.44
N VAL A 143 22.41 -14.40 -11.93
CA VAL A 143 22.62 -14.18 -10.49
C VAL A 143 21.32 -13.88 -9.75
N SER A 144 20.32 -13.29 -10.41
CA SER A 144 19.04 -12.96 -9.80
C SER A 144 18.18 -14.20 -9.52
N TYR A 145 18.38 -15.30 -10.28
CA TYR A 145 17.62 -16.53 -10.07
C TYR A 145 17.98 -17.27 -8.78
N THR A 146 19.21 -17.10 -8.30
CA THR A 146 19.67 -17.79 -7.07
C THR A 146 19.13 -17.13 -5.78
N HIS A 147 18.57 -15.92 -5.89
CA HIS A 147 18.05 -15.14 -4.76
C HIS A 147 16.54 -14.84 -4.86
N LEU A 148 15.85 -15.32 -5.90
CA LEU A 148 14.41 -15.28 -6.00
C LEU A 148 13.80 -16.33 -5.07
N THR A 149 13.83 -16.09 -3.78
CA THR A 149 12.86 -16.69 -2.89
C THR A 149 11.53 -16.00 -3.18
N LEU A 150 10.64 -16.64 -3.91
CA LEU A 150 9.25 -16.24 -4.00
C LEU A 150 8.72 -16.16 -2.57
N PRO A 151 8.28 -14.99 -2.10
CA PRO A 151 7.58 -14.96 -0.83
C PRO A 151 6.34 -15.82 -1.01
N THR A 152 6.28 -16.94 -0.31
CA THR A 152 5.04 -17.69 -0.18
C THR A 152 4.04 -16.76 0.46
N ILE A 153 3.12 -16.24 -0.33
CA ILE A 153 1.95 -15.55 0.20
C ILE A 153 1.10 -16.66 0.81
N LEU A 154 1.26 -16.85 2.11
CA LEU A 154 0.26 -17.57 2.89
C LEU A 154 -0.94 -16.64 2.97
N LEU A 155 -1.95 -16.98 2.20
CA LEU A 155 -3.30 -16.44 2.27
C LEU A 155 -3.94 -16.80 3.62
#